data_93755380aa62116753a9ae4f9cd0f4f6
#
_entry.id   93755380aa62116753a9ae4f9cd0f4f6
#
_cell.length_a   1.000
_cell.length_b   1.000
_cell.length_c   1.000
_cell.angle_alpha   90.00
_cell.angle_beta   90.00
_cell.angle_gamma   90.00
#
_symmetry.space_group_name_H-M   'P 1'
#
loop_
_entity.id
_entity.type
_entity.pdbx_description
1 polymer ?
#
loop_
_entity_poly.entity_id
_entity_poly.type
_entity_poly.pdbx_seq_one_letter_code
_entity_poly.pdbx_strand_id
1 'polypeptide(L)'
;RTCESLFSYEPFRSMKGKFNIVAVASPSTDSGVSVPRENLWKETAIHSHFDTFYSDRYLTTSRVKSIHNALAGIPYEHIIILANTDVYGGGGIYNSYTLTTAHHPMFKPVVVHEFGHSFGGLADEYFYEDDVMTDTYPLDVEPWEQNISTQVNFASKWKDMLPLGTPIPTPIAERKKYPVGVYEGGGYSAKGIYRPAYDCRMKTNGYPEFCPVCQRAIRRMIEFYVP
;
A
#
# COMPACT_ATOMS: atom_id res chain seq x y z
N ARG A 1 7.05 -15.98 7.56
CA ARG A 1 6.21 -14.85 8.07
C ARG A 1 5.67 -13.99 6.94
N THR A 2 6.51 -13.36 6.08
CA THR A 2 6.05 -12.46 4.99
C THR A 2 5.10 -13.17 4.05
N CYS A 3 5.49 -14.33 3.52
CA CYS A 3 4.65 -15.13 2.62
C CYS A 3 3.34 -15.57 3.29
N GLU A 4 3.39 -16.00 4.55
CA GLU A 4 2.19 -16.34 5.32
C GLU A 4 1.26 -15.12 5.48
N SER A 5 1.84 -13.95 5.74
CA SER A 5 1.06 -12.71 5.85
C SER A 5 0.39 -12.37 4.52
N LEU A 6 1.16 -12.32 3.43
CA LEU A 6 0.67 -11.96 2.10
C LEU A 6 -0.43 -12.94 1.62
N PHE A 7 -0.16 -14.25 1.70
CA PHE A 7 -1.09 -15.28 1.24
C PHE A 7 -2.22 -15.61 2.23
N SER A 8 -2.38 -14.83 3.30
CA SER A 8 -3.59 -14.86 4.13
C SER A 8 -4.69 -13.92 3.64
N TYR A 9 -4.41 -13.03 2.67
CA TYR A 9 -5.34 -12.06 2.12
C TYR A 9 -5.75 -12.40 0.67
N GLU A 10 -7.03 -12.17 0.34
CA GLU A 10 -7.47 -12.20 -1.06
C GLU A 10 -7.03 -10.93 -1.80
N PRO A 11 -6.68 -11.01 -3.10
CA PRO A 11 -6.68 -12.20 -3.97
C PRO A 11 -5.39 -13.03 -3.94
N PHE A 12 -4.37 -12.64 -3.16
CA PHE A 12 -3.09 -13.34 -3.08
C PHE A 12 -3.25 -14.80 -2.64
N ARG A 13 -4.18 -15.08 -1.70
CA ARG A 13 -4.45 -16.43 -1.20
C ARG A 13 -4.94 -17.37 -2.31
N SER A 14 -5.98 -16.99 -3.04
CA SER A 14 -6.55 -17.79 -4.12
C SER A 14 -5.63 -17.91 -5.33
N MET A 15 -4.74 -16.95 -5.54
CA MET A 15 -3.80 -16.88 -6.66
C MET A 15 -2.36 -17.22 -6.27
N LYS A 16 -2.13 -17.80 -5.09
CA LYS A 16 -0.80 -18.13 -4.55
C LYS A 16 0.09 -18.90 -5.53
N GLY A 17 -0.48 -19.81 -6.30
CA GLY A 17 0.27 -20.62 -7.29
C GLY A 17 0.84 -19.83 -8.48
N LYS A 18 0.49 -18.55 -8.60
CA LYS A 18 1.02 -17.65 -9.63
C LYS A 18 2.26 -16.86 -9.19
N PHE A 19 2.76 -17.11 -7.99
CA PHE A 19 3.92 -16.42 -7.43
C PHE A 19 5.10 -17.36 -7.25
N ASN A 20 6.26 -16.97 -7.81
CA ASN A 20 7.55 -17.52 -7.46
C ASN A 20 8.22 -16.59 -6.45
N ILE A 21 8.80 -17.15 -5.38
CA ILE A 21 9.40 -16.35 -4.32
C ILE A 21 10.85 -16.77 -4.13
N VAL A 22 11.75 -15.80 -4.23
CA VAL A 22 13.17 -15.97 -3.98
C VAL A 22 13.54 -15.13 -2.76
N ALA A 23 14.17 -15.74 -1.77
CA ALA A 23 14.72 -15.03 -0.62
C ALA A 23 16.20 -14.73 -0.86
N VAL A 24 16.57 -13.46 -0.75
CA VAL A 24 17.94 -12.99 -0.91
C VAL A 24 18.46 -12.47 0.42
N ALA A 25 19.57 -13.00 0.88
CA ALA A 25 20.27 -12.47 2.05
C ALA A 25 21.18 -11.32 1.61
N SER A 26 20.95 -10.14 2.18
CA SER A 26 21.77 -8.96 1.90
C SER A 26 22.37 -8.46 3.22
N PRO A 27 23.58 -8.92 3.58
CA PRO A 27 24.23 -8.50 4.82
C PRO A 27 24.55 -7.02 4.81
N SER A 28 24.35 -6.38 5.95
CA SER A 28 24.67 -4.98 6.21
C SER A 28 25.85 -4.88 7.20
N THR A 29 26.62 -3.80 7.12
CA THR A 29 27.68 -3.50 8.11
C THR A 29 27.05 -3.22 9.48
N ASP A 30 26.00 -2.39 9.49
CA ASP A 30 25.22 -2.10 10.70
C ASP A 30 23.88 -2.81 10.70
N SER A 31 23.41 -3.17 11.88
CA SER A 31 22.06 -3.67 12.10
C SER A 31 21.09 -2.50 12.32
N GLY A 32 19.89 -2.58 11.73
CA GLY A 32 18.83 -1.60 11.96
C GLY A 32 18.55 -0.72 10.76
N VAL A 33 18.13 0.53 11.02
CA VAL A 33 17.71 1.53 10.06
C VAL A 33 18.19 2.89 10.52
N SER A 34 18.54 3.79 9.60
CA SER A 34 18.89 5.18 9.93
C SER A 34 17.64 5.94 10.41
N VAL A 35 17.82 6.80 11.43
CA VAL A 35 16.77 7.69 11.96
C VAL A 35 17.31 9.12 11.93
N PRO A 36 17.14 9.85 10.82
CA PRO A 36 17.73 11.17 10.60
C PRO A 36 17.40 12.19 11.69
N ARG A 37 16.16 12.26 12.18
CA ARG A 37 15.76 13.19 13.26
C ARG A 37 16.51 12.95 14.58
N GLU A 38 17.03 11.74 14.80
CA GLU A 38 17.83 11.37 15.97
C GLU A 38 19.34 11.47 15.70
N ASN A 39 19.71 11.95 14.51
CA ASN A 39 21.10 11.93 14.01
C ASN A 39 21.73 10.52 14.07
N LEU A 40 20.91 9.48 13.96
CA LEU A 40 21.32 8.08 13.95
C LEU A 40 21.48 7.60 12.51
N TRP A 41 22.71 7.34 12.11
CA TRP A 41 23.05 6.85 10.78
C TRP A 41 23.57 5.42 10.83
N LYS A 42 23.13 4.58 9.88
CA LYS A 42 23.47 3.17 9.78
C LYS A 42 23.95 2.81 8.37
N GLU A 43 25.08 2.12 8.29
CA GLU A 43 25.61 1.57 7.05
C GLU A 43 24.91 0.25 6.72
N THR A 44 23.70 0.33 6.19
CA THR A 44 22.93 -0.83 5.77
C THR A 44 23.05 -1.07 4.26
N ALA A 45 22.80 -2.30 3.82
CA ALA A 45 22.96 -2.72 2.41
C ALA A 45 22.24 -1.83 1.40
N ILE A 46 21.11 -1.24 1.79
CA ILE A 46 20.32 -0.35 0.95
C ILE A 46 20.17 1.07 1.51
N HIS A 47 20.89 1.41 2.59
CA HIS A 47 20.80 2.71 3.25
C HIS A 47 19.36 3.14 3.58
N SER A 48 18.56 2.21 4.12
CA SER A 48 17.18 2.49 4.51
C SER A 48 17.12 3.50 5.67
N HIS A 49 16.12 4.36 5.63
CA HIS A 49 15.94 5.40 6.65
C HIS A 49 14.46 5.71 6.87
N PHE A 50 14.12 6.11 8.09
CA PHE A 50 12.86 6.77 8.44
C PHE A 50 12.86 8.23 7.99
N ASP A 51 11.87 8.98 8.40
CA ASP A 51 11.73 10.43 8.20
C ASP A 51 11.60 10.88 6.73
N THR A 52 11.24 9.97 5.82
CA THR A 52 10.90 10.34 4.46
C THR A 52 9.68 11.26 4.47
N PHE A 53 9.77 12.37 3.74
CA PHE A 53 8.79 13.46 3.78
C PHE A 53 8.47 13.97 5.19
N TYR A 54 9.47 13.95 6.08
CA TYR A 54 9.38 14.36 7.49
C TYR A 54 8.37 13.54 8.33
N SER A 55 7.94 12.38 7.82
CA SER A 55 7.09 11.43 8.55
C SER A 55 7.93 10.39 9.26
N ASP A 56 7.76 10.32 10.58
CA ASP A 56 8.53 9.44 11.47
C ASP A 56 8.35 7.94 11.19
N ARG A 57 7.26 7.55 10.57
CA ARG A 57 6.93 6.16 10.20
C ARG A 57 7.21 5.81 8.74
N TYR A 58 7.53 6.81 7.91
CA TYR A 58 7.71 6.56 6.49
C TYR A 58 9.12 6.06 6.22
N LEU A 59 9.23 4.76 5.97
CA LEU A 59 10.48 4.03 5.81
C LEU A 59 10.76 3.80 4.33
N THR A 60 11.82 4.39 3.82
CA THR A 60 12.23 4.24 2.40
C THR A 60 13.75 4.13 2.25
N THR A 61 14.19 4.07 1.01
CA THR A 61 15.57 4.30 0.60
C THR A 61 15.64 5.12 -0.66
N SER A 62 16.58 6.06 -0.73
CA SER A 62 16.96 6.76 -1.96
C SER A 62 17.98 5.99 -2.81
N ARG A 63 18.51 4.87 -2.29
CA ARG A 63 19.57 4.08 -2.93
C ARG A 63 18.99 2.93 -3.76
N VAL A 64 18.06 3.22 -4.67
CA VAL A 64 17.40 2.22 -5.53
C VAL A 64 18.41 1.37 -6.30
N LYS A 65 19.52 1.96 -6.76
CA LYS A 65 20.60 1.20 -7.42
C LYS A 65 21.20 0.13 -6.49
N SER A 66 21.33 0.37 -5.20
CA SER A 66 21.83 -0.62 -4.24
C SER A 66 20.90 -1.82 -4.12
N ILE A 67 19.57 -1.61 -4.19
CA ILE A 67 18.58 -2.70 -4.25
C ILE A 67 18.85 -3.57 -5.49
N HIS A 68 18.90 -2.97 -6.66
CA HIS A 68 19.11 -3.71 -7.91
C HIS A 68 20.47 -4.41 -7.96
N ASN A 69 21.53 -3.80 -7.41
CA ASN A 69 22.83 -4.44 -7.30
C ASN A 69 22.78 -5.69 -6.39
N ALA A 70 22.05 -5.63 -5.28
CA ALA A 70 21.87 -6.77 -4.37
C ALA A 70 21.08 -7.93 -5.03
N LEU A 71 20.28 -7.64 -6.05
CA LEU A 71 19.47 -8.59 -6.80
C LEU A 71 20.09 -8.96 -8.17
N ALA A 72 21.32 -8.56 -8.43
CA ALA A 72 21.96 -8.81 -9.73
C ALA A 72 21.97 -10.31 -10.07
N GLY A 73 21.49 -10.63 -11.26
CA GLY A 73 21.40 -12.03 -11.75
C GLY A 73 20.18 -12.82 -11.26
N ILE A 74 19.29 -12.21 -10.46
CA ILE A 74 18.04 -12.82 -10.00
C ILE A 74 16.89 -12.20 -10.79
N PRO A 75 16.07 -13.00 -11.51
CA PRO A 75 14.87 -12.49 -12.16
C PRO A 75 13.82 -12.14 -11.10
N TYR A 76 13.20 -10.96 -11.21
CA TYR A 76 12.12 -10.51 -10.34
C TYR A 76 11.25 -9.46 -11.04
N GLU A 77 9.98 -9.39 -10.66
CA GLU A 77 9.06 -8.32 -11.04
C GLU A 77 8.81 -7.35 -9.86
N HIS A 78 8.76 -7.90 -8.63
CA HIS A 78 8.46 -7.12 -7.43
C HIS A 78 9.41 -7.46 -6.28
N ILE A 79 9.66 -6.47 -5.42
CA ILE A 79 10.65 -6.56 -4.36
C ILE A 79 9.98 -6.24 -3.02
N ILE A 80 10.18 -7.11 -2.03
CA ILE A 80 9.82 -6.84 -0.64
C ILE A 80 11.10 -6.84 0.19
N ILE A 81 11.40 -5.72 0.82
CA ILE A 81 12.58 -5.52 1.65
C ILE A 81 12.18 -5.55 3.12
N LEU A 82 12.89 -6.36 3.89
CA LEU A 82 12.66 -6.52 5.33
C LEU A 82 13.80 -5.86 6.10
N ALA A 83 13.51 -4.72 6.72
CA ALA A 83 14.47 -4.02 7.54
C ALA A 83 14.54 -4.63 8.95
N ASN A 84 15.76 -4.87 9.44
CA ASN A 84 16.00 -5.48 10.75
C ASN A 84 15.81 -4.47 11.89
N THR A 85 14.56 -4.09 12.15
CA THR A 85 14.16 -3.19 13.23
C THR A 85 12.77 -3.54 13.75
N ASP A 86 12.49 -3.16 14.98
CA ASP A 86 11.19 -3.27 15.66
C ASP A 86 10.41 -1.94 15.70
N VAL A 87 11.00 -0.86 15.19
CA VAL A 87 10.33 0.45 15.10
C VAL A 87 9.22 0.38 14.05
N TYR A 88 8.05 0.92 14.37
CA TYR A 88 6.90 0.93 13.46
C TYR A 88 7.20 1.74 12.19
N GLY A 89 6.94 1.14 11.03
CA GLY A 89 7.01 1.85 9.76
C GLY A 89 7.03 0.95 8.54
N GLY A 90 6.82 1.59 7.41
CA GLY A 90 6.83 0.97 6.09
C GLY A 90 6.78 2.02 4.99
N GLY A 91 6.92 1.57 3.76
CA GLY A 91 6.77 2.36 2.55
C GLY A 91 6.63 1.45 1.34
N GLY A 92 5.58 1.67 0.57
CA GLY A 92 5.32 0.98 -0.69
C GLY A 92 5.46 1.95 -1.87
N ILE A 93 6.48 1.76 -2.69
CA ILE A 93 6.72 2.60 -3.88
C ILE A 93 6.26 1.84 -5.11
N TYR A 94 5.23 2.37 -5.77
CA TYR A 94 4.61 1.71 -6.92
C TYR A 94 5.63 1.31 -7.98
N ASN A 95 5.51 0.08 -8.45
CA ASN A 95 6.38 -0.54 -9.45
C ASN A 95 7.87 -0.46 -9.10
N SER A 96 8.22 -0.38 -7.82
CA SER A 96 9.61 -0.33 -7.36
C SER A 96 9.86 -1.31 -6.22
N TYR A 97 9.42 -1.01 -5.00
CA TYR A 97 9.63 -1.90 -3.85
C TYR A 97 8.62 -1.66 -2.73
N THR A 98 8.42 -2.68 -1.91
CA THR A 98 7.91 -2.58 -0.54
C THR A 98 9.08 -2.61 0.42
N LEU A 99 9.14 -1.71 1.39
CA LEU A 99 10.09 -1.74 2.49
C LEU A 99 9.32 -1.67 3.82
N THR A 100 9.58 -2.62 4.73
CA THR A 100 8.86 -2.70 6.01
C THR A 100 9.77 -3.21 7.12
N THR A 101 9.39 -2.92 8.36
CA THR A 101 10.13 -3.36 9.55
C THR A 101 9.80 -4.82 9.88
N ALA A 102 10.81 -5.66 10.09
CA ALA A 102 10.63 -7.10 10.22
C ALA A 102 10.12 -7.57 11.60
N HIS A 103 10.34 -6.78 12.66
CA HIS A 103 10.15 -7.21 14.04
C HIS A 103 9.04 -6.50 14.81
N HIS A 104 8.43 -5.46 14.21
CA HIS A 104 7.31 -4.78 14.85
C HIS A 104 6.07 -5.70 14.96
N PRO A 105 5.28 -5.65 16.04
CA PRO A 105 4.07 -6.46 16.21
C PRO A 105 3.05 -6.31 15.06
N MET A 106 2.95 -5.12 14.47
CA MET A 106 2.08 -4.81 13.32
C MET A 106 2.68 -5.21 11.95
N PHE A 107 3.76 -5.96 11.93
CA PHE A 107 4.42 -6.39 10.68
C PHE A 107 3.45 -7.00 9.65
N LYS A 108 2.57 -7.91 10.11
CA LYS A 108 1.65 -8.64 9.20
C LYS A 108 0.73 -7.72 8.41
N PRO A 109 -0.07 -6.83 9.05
CA PRO A 109 -0.92 -5.92 8.30
C PRO A 109 -0.12 -4.89 7.49
N VAL A 110 1.01 -4.40 8.01
CA VAL A 110 1.82 -3.36 7.34
C VAL A 110 2.44 -3.89 6.06
N VAL A 111 3.09 -5.05 6.06
CA VAL A 111 3.70 -5.59 4.82
C VAL A 111 2.67 -5.81 3.71
N VAL A 112 1.45 -6.20 4.07
CA VAL A 112 0.36 -6.40 3.10
C VAL A 112 -0.18 -5.07 2.57
N HIS A 113 -0.31 -4.07 3.44
CA HIS A 113 -0.70 -2.70 3.08
C HIS A 113 0.32 -2.08 2.11
N GLU A 114 1.59 -2.09 2.46
CA GLU A 114 2.67 -1.53 1.62
C GLU A 114 2.81 -2.27 0.27
N PHE A 115 2.54 -3.58 0.26
CA PHE A 115 2.49 -4.34 -0.99
C PHE A 115 1.26 -3.98 -1.82
N GLY A 116 0.15 -3.56 -1.19
CA GLY A 116 -0.99 -2.94 -1.87
C GLY A 116 -0.59 -1.71 -2.68
N HIS A 117 0.27 -0.85 -2.14
CA HIS A 117 0.83 0.30 -2.88
C HIS A 117 1.79 -0.15 -3.97
N SER A 118 2.85 -0.87 -3.61
CA SER A 118 3.97 -1.14 -4.52
C SER A 118 3.60 -2.08 -5.66
N PHE A 119 2.79 -3.10 -5.41
CA PHE A 119 2.32 -4.06 -6.39
C PHE A 119 0.99 -3.65 -7.02
N GLY A 120 -0.01 -3.32 -6.17
CA GLY A 120 -1.39 -3.06 -6.61
C GLY A 120 -1.63 -1.67 -7.17
N GLY A 121 -0.70 -0.73 -6.97
CA GLY A 121 -0.89 0.68 -7.33
C GLY A 121 -2.10 1.30 -6.61
N LEU A 122 -2.32 0.88 -5.36
CA LEU A 122 -3.43 1.37 -4.55
C LEU A 122 -3.02 2.61 -3.77
N ALA A 123 -3.94 3.55 -3.62
CA ALA A 123 -3.79 4.70 -2.73
C ALA A 123 -4.15 4.34 -1.29
N ASP A 124 -3.72 5.15 -0.34
CA ASP A 124 -4.27 5.18 1.00
C ASP A 124 -5.74 5.58 0.99
N GLU A 125 -6.59 4.82 1.68
CA GLU A 125 -8.01 5.14 1.84
C GLU A 125 -8.31 5.88 3.15
N TYR A 126 -7.28 6.13 3.98
CA TYR A 126 -7.44 6.95 5.18
C TYR A 126 -7.34 8.44 4.85
N PHE A 127 -7.85 9.25 5.76
CA PHE A 127 -7.86 10.70 5.65
C PHE A 127 -7.75 11.33 7.04
N TYR A 128 -7.42 12.60 7.07
CA TYR A 128 -7.33 13.41 8.28
C TYR A 128 -8.44 14.45 8.28
N GLU A 129 -9.12 14.64 9.41
CA GLU A 129 -10.21 15.63 9.53
C GLU A 129 -9.67 17.08 9.57
N ASP A 130 -8.42 17.24 10.01
CA ASP A 130 -7.77 18.54 10.21
C ASP A 130 -7.08 19.11 8.95
N ASP A 131 -7.38 18.60 7.79
CA ASP A 131 -6.94 19.12 6.46
C ASP A 131 -5.42 19.35 6.30
N VAL A 132 -4.59 18.62 7.01
CA VAL A 132 -3.12 18.82 7.00
C VAL A 132 -2.48 18.45 5.65
N MET A 133 -3.19 17.74 4.75
CA MET A 133 -2.69 17.27 3.46
C MET A 133 -3.70 17.44 2.30
N THR A 134 -4.43 18.54 2.28
CA THR A 134 -5.54 18.78 1.33
C THR A 134 -5.14 18.83 -0.14
N ASP A 135 -3.89 19.14 -0.45
CA ASP A 135 -3.44 19.38 -1.83
C ASP A 135 -2.74 18.17 -2.46
N THR A 136 -2.89 16.96 -1.89
CA THR A 136 -2.24 15.75 -2.40
C THR A 136 -2.82 15.34 -3.76
N TYR A 137 -4.12 15.47 -3.94
CA TYR A 137 -4.82 15.14 -5.18
C TYR A 137 -5.59 16.36 -5.72
N PRO A 138 -5.31 16.83 -6.95
CA PRO A 138 -6.12 17.84 -7.61
C PRO A 138 -7.56 17.32 -7.78
N LEU A 139 -8.56 18.12 -7.39
CA LEU A 139 -9.96 17.69 -7.43
C LEU A 139 -10.60 17.73 -8.82
N ASP A 140 -9.94 18.34 -9.78
CA ASP A 140 -10.33 18.45 -11.20
C ASP A 140 -9.72 17.35 -12.08
N VAL A 141 -8.90 16.46 -11.48
CA VAL A 141 -8.27 15.33 -12.15
C VAL A 141 -8.68 14.02 -11.48
N GLU A 142 -9.01 13.02 -12.27
CA GLU A 142 -9.24 11.66 -11.72
C GLU A 142 -7.91 11.03 -11.34
N PRO A 143 -7.71 10.58 -10.07
CA PRO A 143 -6.51 9.88 -9.66
C PRO A 143 -6.27 8.63 -10.52
N TRP A 144 -5.02 8.26 -10.75
CA TRP A 144 -4.71 7.04 -11.50
C TRP A 144 -4.94 5.77 -10.66
N GLU A 145 -4.85 5.86 -9.34
CA GLU A 145 -5.07 4.74 -8.43
C GLU A 145 -6.52 4.26 -8.50
N GLN A 146 -6.71 2.95 -8.53
CA GLN A 146 -8.02 2.34 -8.81
C GLN A 146 -9.01 2.41 -7.64
N ASN A 147 -8.53 2.66 -6.44
CA ASN A 147 -9.33 2.61 -5.20
C ASN A 147 -9.66 3.99 -4.61
N ILE A 148 -9.35 5.06 -5.30
CA ILE A 148 -9.82 6.42 -4.96
C ILE A 148 -10.35 7.12 -6.20
N SER A 149 -11.21 8.12 -6.03
CA SER A 149 -11.84 8.87 -7.11
C SER A 149 -12.19 10.29 -6.68
N THR A 150 -12.02 11.25 -7.57
CA THR A 150 -12.59 12.61 -7.50
C THR A 150 -13.98 12.69 -8.15
N GLN A 151 -14.43 11.60 -8.74
CA GLN A 151 -15.63 11.49 -9.57
C GLN A 151 -15.58 12.24 -10.91
N VAL A 152 -14.46 12.84 -11.27
CA VAL A 152 -14.27 13.52 -12.58
C VAL A 152 -14.44 12.53 -13.73
N ASN A 153 -13.94 11.30 -13.57
CA ASN A 153 -14.17 10.21 -14.52
C ASN A 153 -14.48 8.90 -13.78
N PHE A 154 -15.49 8.91 -12.95
CA PHE A 154 -15.86 7.75 -12.13
C PHE A 154 -16.17 6.48 -12.92
N ALA A 155 -16.55 6.60 -14.20
CA ALA A 155 -16.76 5.43 -15.07
C ALA A 155 -15.49 4.58 -15.27
N SER A 156 -14.29 5.15 -15.15
CA SER A 156 -13.02 4.44 -15.23
C SER A 156 -12.62 3.70 -13.92
N LYS A 157 -13.39 3.88 -12.86
CA LYS A 157 -13.11 3.35 -11.52
C LYS A 157 -13.93 2.09 -11.22
N TRP A 158 -14.75 2.13 -10.19
CA TRP A 158 -15.56 0.98 -9.74
C TRP A 158 -17.07 1.20 -9.91
N LYS A 159 -17.48 2.11 -10.80
CA LYS A 159 -18.89 2.39 -11.05
C LYS A 159 -19.68 1.12 -11.43
N ASP A 160 -19.05 0.25 -12.18
CA ASP A 160 -19.56 -1.05 -12.62
C ASP A 160 -19.78 -2.07 -11.49
N MET A 161 -19.15 -1.85 -10.33
CA MET A 161 -19.29 -2.72 -9.16
C MET A 161 -20.34 -2.24 -8.15
N LEU A 162 -20.95 -1.08 -8.38
CA LEU A 162 -21.95 -0.55 -7.46
C LEU A 162 -23.26 -1.34 -7.55
N PRO A 163 -23.83 -1.78 -6.42
CA PRO A 163 -25.20 -2.28 -6.39
C PRO A 163 -26.19 -1.26 -6.98
N LEU A 164 -27.24 -1.76 -7.62
CA LEU A 164 -28.27 -0.89 -8.18
C LEU A 164 -28.87 0.02 -7.09
N GLY A 165 -28.97 1.33 -7.38
CA GLY A 165 -29.51 2.32 -6.46
C GLY A 165 -28.56 2.74 -5.34
N THR A 166 -27.26 2.45 -5.46
CA THR A 166 -26.24 2.97 -4.52
C THR A 166 -26.22 4.51 -4.53
N PRO A 167 -26.44 5.18 -3.40
CA PRO A 167 -26.31 6.64 -3.33
C PRO A 167 -24.86 7.10 -3.54
N ILE A 168 -24.69 8.23 -4.21
CA ILE A 168 -23.39 8.88 -4.44
C ILE A 168 -23.48 10.33 -3.94
N PRO A 169 -22.76 10.72 -2.85
CA PRO A 169 -21.96 9.84 -1.99
C PRO A 169 -22.82 8.85 -1.19
N THR A 170 -22.19 7.73 -0.79
CA THR A 170 -22.86 6.69 0.00
C THR A 170 -22.83 7.06 1.49
N PRO A 171 -24.01 7.16 2.16
CA PRO A 171 -24.05 7.47 3.58
C PRO A 171 -23.34 6.38 4.43
N ILE A 172 -22.53 6.78 5.40
CA ILE A 172 -21.83 5.86 6.32
C ILE A 172 -22.82 4.98 7.09
N ALA A 173 -24.01 5.52 7.43
CA ALA A 173 -25.06 4.75 8.10
C ALA A 173 -25.52 3.54 7.30
N GLU A 174 -25.41 3.57 5.96
CA GLU A 174 -25.83 2.50 5.05
C GLU A 174 -24.68 1.55 4.66
N ARG A 175 -23.51 1.63 5.30
CA ARG A 175 -22.32 0.82 4.96
C ARG A 175 -22.54 -0.69 4.94
N LYS A 176 -23.49 -1.21 5.74
CA LYS A 176 -23.85 -2.64 5.71
C LYS A 176 -24.65 -3.03 4.47
N LYS A 177 -25.45 -2.10 3.94
CA LYS A 177 -26.26 -2.30 2.73
C LYS A 177 -25.40 -2.17 1.46
N TYR A 178 -24.41 -1.29 1.50
CA TYR A 178 -23.54 -1.02 0.36
C TYR A 178 -22.08 -1.33 0.72
N PRO A 179 -21.67 -2.62 0.75
CA PRO A 179 -20.28 -2.99 1.04
C PRO A 179 -19.30 -2.44 0.00
N VAL A 180 -19.76 -2.22 -1.23
CA VAL A 180 -19.11 -1.37 -2.25
C VAL A 180 -20.00 -0.16 -2.47
N GLY A 181 -19.46 1.02 -2.26
CA GLY A 181 -20.14 2.31 -2.37
C GLY A 181 -19.22 3.40 -2.90
N VAL A 182 -19.56 4.65 -2.59
CA VAL A 182 -18.74 5.84 -2.88
C VAL A 182 -18.70 6.68 -1.61
N TYR A 183 -17.76 6.35 -0.72
CA TYR A 183 -17.64 6.95 0.61
C TYR A 183 -16.69 8.13 0.57
N GLU A 184 -17.14 9.30 1.00
CA GLU A 184 -16.29 10.48 1.04
C GLU A 184 -15.16 10.32 2.06
N GLY A 185 -13.99 10.85 1.73
CA GLY A 185 -12.73 10.74 2.47
C GLY A 185 -11.84 9.60 1.95
N GLY A 186 -10.58 9.94 1.65
CA GLY A 186 -9.54 9.04 1.13
C GLY A 186 -8.37 9.86 0.60
N GLY A 187 -7.24 9.23 0.29
CA GLY A 187 -6.08 9.93 -0.25
C GLY A 187 -5.63 11.09 0.64
N TYR A 188 -5.71 10.90 1.96
CA TYR A 188 -5.42 11.89 3.02
C TYR A 188 -6.44 13.04 3.16
N SER A 189 -7.35 13.23 2.20
CA SER A 189 -8.33 14.32 2.17
C SER A 189 -9.68 13.87 2.73
N ALA A 190 -10.27 14.64 3.65
CA ALA A 190 -11.59 14.37 4.21
C ALA A 190 -12.73 14.65 3.20
N LYS A 191 -12.49 15.53 2.22
CA LYS A 191 -13.47 16.02 1.26
C LYS A 191 -12.98 15.92 -0.19
N GLY A 192 -13.92 15.71 -1.11
CA GLY A 192 -13.66 15.72 -2.55
C GLY A 192 -12.99 14.46 -3.11
N ILE A 193 -12.44 13.61 -2.26
CA ILE A 193 -11.90 12.29 -2.62
C ILE A 193 -12.82 11.23 -2.02
N TYR A 194 -13.07 10.18 -2.80
CA TYR A 194 -13.98 9.10 -2.46
C TYR A 194 -13.26 7.76 -2.51
N ARG A 195 -13.65 6.86 -1.62
CA ARG A 195 -13.14 5.48 -1.53
C ARG A 195 -14.27 4.47 -1.69
N PRO A 196 -13.99 3.21 -2.08
CA PRO A 196 -15.01 2.23 -2.46
C PRO A 196 -15.70 1.54 -1.29
N ALA A 197 -15.10 1.54 -0.10
CA ALA A 197 -15.63 0.85 1.07
C ALA A 197 -15.51 1.70 2.33
N TYR A 198 -16.34 1.40 3.33
CA TYR A 198 -16.23 2.07 4.62
C TYR A 198 -14.88 1.81 5.29
N ASP A 199 -14.41 0.55 5.24
CA ASP A 199 -13.11 0.14 5.73
C ASP A 199 -12.45 -0.90 4.80
N CYS A 200 -11.13 -0.95 4.82
CA CYS A 200 -10.31 -1.72 3.91
C CYS A 200 -8.89 -1.86 4.49
N ARG A 201 -8.12 -2.85 4.01
CA ARG A 201 -6.68 -2.94 4.32
C ARG A 201 -5.92 -1.66 3.96
N MET A 202 -6.33 -0.95 2.91
CA MET A 202 -5.72 0.32 2.51
C MET A 202 -6.18 1.51 3.37
N LYS A 203 -7.08 1.32 4.34
CA LYS A 203 -7.54 2.33 5.27
C LYS A 203 -7.06 2.10 6.70
N THR A 204 -7.24 0.88 7.22
CA THR A 204 -6.88 0.57 8.62
C THR A 204 -6.14 -0.76 8.74
N ASN A 205 -5.17 -0.80 9.65
CA ASN A 205 -4.47 -2.05 9.97
C ASN A 205 -5.34 -3.07 10.72
N GLY A 206 -6.48 -2.65 11.25
CA GLY A 206 -7.43 -3.53 11.95
C GLY A 206 -8.36 -4.29 11.01
N TYR A 207 -8.60 -3.81 9.80
CA TYR A 207 -9.49 -4.48 8.86
C TYR A 207 -8.82 -5.74 8.26
N PRO A 208 -9.53 -6.89 8.20
CA PRO A 208 -8.89 -8.17 7.89
C PRO A 208 -8.61 -8.41 6.41
N GLU A 209 -9.19 -7.61 5.48
CA GLU A 209 -9.14 -7.90 4.04
C GLU A 209 -9.00 -6.62 3.20
N PHE A 210 -8.58 -6.77 1.96
CA PHE A 210 -8.79 -5.74 0.95
C PHE A 210 -10.27 -5.68 0.56
N CYS A 211 -10.80 -4.49 0.32
CA CYS A 211 -12.16 -4.36 -0.21
C CYS A 211 -12.27 -4.94 -1.63
N PRO A 212 -13.49 -5.22 -2.14
CA PRO A 212 -13.65 -5.84 -3.46
C PRO A 212 -13.00 -5.06 -4.61
N VAL A 213 -12.94 -3.74 -4.54
CA VAL A 213 -12.31 -2.90 -5.56
C VAL A 213 -10.79 -3.05 -5.53
N CYS A 214 -10.18 -3.00 -4.35
CA CYS A 214 -8.75 -3.24 -4.16
C CYS A 214 -8.37 -4.66 -4.61
N GLN A 215 -9.18 -5.67 -4.25
CA GLN A 215 -8.97 -7.05 -4.72
C GLN A 215 -9.01 -7.15 -6.25
N ARG A 216 -9.94 -6.44 -6.92
CA ARG A 216 -10.00 -6.39 -8.38
C ARG A 216 -8.74 -5.76 -8.99
N ALA A 217 -8.27 -4.66 -8.43
CA ALA A 217 -7.05 -4.01 -8.89
C ALA A 217 -5.83 -4.94 -8.76
N ILE A 218 -5.65 -5.56 -7.60
CA ILE A 218 -4.57 -6.52 -7.35
C ILE A 218 -4.68 -7.73 -8.30
N ARG A 219 -5.88 -8.29 -8.50
CA ARG A 219 -6.11 -9.40 -9.42
C ARG A 219 -5.67 -9.06 -10.85
N ARG A 220 -6.05 -7.88 -11.35
CA ARG A 220 -5.65 -7.39 -12.67
C ARG A 220 -4.12 -7.30 -12.81
N MET A 221 -3.42 -6.89 -11.76
CA MET A 221 -1.95 -6.86 -11.76
C MET A 221 -1.35 -8.27 -11.81
N ILE A 222 -1.90 -9.23 -11.04
CA ILE A 222 -1.45 -10.62 -11.11
C ILE A 222 -1.67 -11.19 -12.52
N GLU A 223 -2.85 -10.98 -13.09
CA GLU A 223 -3.22 -11.47 -14.44
C GLU A 223 -2.41 -10.81 -15.55
N PHE A 224 -1.92 -9.58 -15.35
CA PHE A 224 -1.01 -8.90 -16.27
C PHE A 224 0.34 -9.62 -16.38
N TYR A 225 0.89 -10.08 -15.26
CA TYR A 225 2.19 -10.80 -15.24
C TYR A 225 2.06 -12.29 -15.60
N VAL A 226 0.92 -12.89 -15.30
CA VAL A 226 0.69 -14.33 -15.51
C VAL A 226 -0.68 -14.50 -16.18
N PRO A 227 -0.76 -14.29 -17.50
CA PRO A 227 -1.99 -14.40 -18.28
C PRO A 227 -2.56 -15.82 -18.33
#